data_ca2807199deaa3227edaf170a738db00
#
_entry.id   ca2807199deaa3227edaf170a738db00
#
_cell.length_a   1.000
_cell.length_b   1.000
_cell.length_c   1.000
_cell.angle_alpha   90.00
_cell.angle_beta   90.00
_cell.angle_gamma   90.00
#
_symmetry.space_group_name_H-M   'P 1'
#
loop_
_entity.id
_entity.type
_entity.pdbx_description
1 polymer ?
#
loop_
_entity_poly.entity_id
_entity_poly.type
_entity_poly.pdbx_seq_one_letter_code
_entity_poly.pdbx_strand_id
1 'polypeptide(L)'
;MKIVHLSDCYLPRLGGIEMQVRDLARRQLAAGHEVHVVTTTPSAPHSRSPADDDGADGVVVHRLALGLPYELPVNPRAAAGVRAILADHKFDVAHVHAGVVSPFAFTAAPTAAKAGVPTVVTLHCLWGYLTPAFRLLDGRAHWSSWPIVFSAVSDVAAVPLRRIAGHGVEIDVLPNGIAPEEWQVEPLPRDLDDVLVVAVMRLAPRKRPMQLLRTLREARELVPSGVRIRAQLIGEGPERRSLERYLRRTDMSDWVELTGRLTREQIKTVYRRADVFVAPANLESFGIAALEARSAGIPVLAKANSGIREFVADEREGLLAATDGELVSGLVRLCRTPTLREAIAHHNRTVAPSVTWDDVLARTGEIYARAAKVLAAHTLGQ
;
A
#
# COMPACT_ATOMS: atom_id res chain seq x y z
N MET A 1 9.45 -23.88 0.27
CA MET A 1 8.97 -23.63 1.64
C MET A 1 7.45 -23.68 1.65
N LYS A 2 6.88 -23.99 2.80
CA LYS A 2 5.46 -23.87 3.06
C LYS A 2 5.19 -22.59 3.87
N ILE A 3 4.52 -21.63 3.27
CA ILE A 3 4.36 -20.26 3.79
C ILE A 3 2.89 -20.04 4.15
N VAL A 4 2.64 -19.42 5.32
CA VAL A 4 1.29 -18.94 5.65
C VAL A 4 1.28 -17.43 5.83
N HIS A 5 0.45 -16.74 5.07
CA HIS A 5 0.13 -15.33 5.27
C HIS A 5 -1.07 -15.20 6.22
N LEU A 6 -0.95 -14.34 7.22
CA LEU A 6 -1.97 -14.08 8.23
C LEU A 6 -2.39 -12.61 8.11
N SER A 7 -3.61 -12.34 7.64
CA SER A 7 -4.07 -10.97 7.35
C SER A 7 -5.52 -10.75 7.76
N ASP A 8 -5.81 -9.64 8.44
CA ASP A 8 -7.19 -9.21 8.74
C ASP A 8 -8.01 -9.06 7.46
N CYS A 9 -7.38 -8.60 6.40
CA CYS A 9 -8.02 -8.23 5.15
C CYS A 9 -7.44 -9.01 3.97
N TYR A 10 -8.31 -9.62 3.17
CA TYR A 10 -7.95 -10.30 1.93
C TYR A 10 -9.11 -10.17 0.91
N LEU A 11 -8.94 -10.72 -0.28
CA LEU A 11 -10.02 -10.75 -1.27
C LEU A 11 -11.27 -11.47 -0.71
N PRO A 12 -12.49 -11.07 -1.13
CA PRO A 12 -12.85 -10.14 -2.21
C PRO A 12 -12.81 -8.66 -1.83
N ARG A 13 -12.43 -8.33 -0.61
CA ARG A 13 -12.24 -6.95 -0.21
C ARG A 13 -11.08 -6.34 -1.00
N LEU A 14 -11.30 -5.14 -1.59
CA LEU A 14 -10.29 -4.44 -2.40
C LEU A 14 -9.66 -3.29 -1.61
N GLY A 15 -8.34 -3.33 -1.49
CA GLY A 15 -7.51 -2.30 -0.87
C GLY A 15 -6.03 -2.56 -1.13
N GLY A 16 -5.16 -1.65 -0.68
CA GLY A 16 -3.73 -1.75 -0.94
C GLY A 16 -3.08 -2.96 -0.26
N ILE A 17 -3.46 -3.28 0.98
CA ILE A 17 -2.90 -4.42 1.72
C ILE A 17 -3.33 -5.73 1.07
N GLU A 18 -4.63 -5.88 0.81
CA GLU A 18 -5.25 -7.08 0.24
C GLU A 18 -4.60 -7.46 -1.10
N MET A 19 -4.40 -6.46 -1.95
CA MET A 19 -3.78 -6.67 -3.26
C MET A 19 -2.30 -7.05 -3.12
N GLN A 20 -1.56 -6.41 -2.23
CA GLN A 20 -0.14 -6.73 -2.01
C GLN A 20 0.05 -8.12 -1.40
N VAL A 21 -0.78 -8.51 -0.44
CA VAL A 21 -0.74 -9.87 0.13
C VAL A 21 -1.03 -10.92 -0.93
N ARG A 22 -2.04 -10.69 -1.78
CA ARG A 22 -2.36 -11.57 -2.90
C ARG A 22 -1.21 -11.66 -3.90
N ASP A 23 -0.69 -10.52 -4.32
CA ASP A 23 0.36 -10.48 -5.35
C ASP A 23 1.65 -11.12 -4.82
N LEU A 24 2.01 -10.89 -3.54
CA LEU A 24 3.13 -11.56 -2.88
C LEU A 24 2.91 -13.09 -2.83
N ALA A 25 1.73 -13.54 -2.39
CA ALA A 25 1.40 -14.96 -2.30
C ALA A 25 1.49 -15.66 -3.66
N ARG A 26 0.98 -15.02 -4.73
CA ARG A 26 1.07 -15.55 -6.10
C ARG A 26 2.50 -15.62 -6.62
N ARG A 27 3.32 -14.61 -6.36
CA ARG A 27 4.74 -14.59 -6.75
C ARG A 27 5.54 -15.67 -6.01
N GLN A 28 5.27 -15.88 -4.73
CA GLN A 28 5.88 -16.97 -3.97
C GLN A 28 5.43 -18.35 -4.47
N LEU A 29 4.16 -18.51 -4.81
CA LEU A 29 3.67 -19.75 -5.44
C LEU A 29 4.37 -20.00 -6.79
N ALA A 30 4.50 -18.98 -7.63
CA ALA A 30 5.22 -19.06 -8.90
C ALA A 30 6.71 -19.38 -8.72
N ALA A 31 7.31 -18.98 -7.58
CA ALA A 31 8.67 -19.35 -7.19
C ALA A 31 8.79 -20.79 -6.61
N GLY A 32 7.71 -21.58 -6.66
CA GLY A 32 7.70 -22.99 -6.24
C GLY A 32 7.47 -23.20 -4.74
N HIS A 33 6.90 -22.25 -4.03
CA HIS A 33 6.50 -22.41 -2.63
C HIS A 33 5.06 -22.90 -2.52
N GLU A 34 4.72 -23.62 -1.46
CA GLU A 34 3.34 -23.88 -1.06
C GLU A 34 2.86 -22.70 -0.22
N VAL A 35 1.77 -22.04 -0.64
CA VAL A 35 1.34 -20.78 -0.03
C VAL A 35 -0.10 -20.85 0.43
N HIS A 36 -0.30 -20.54 1.71
CA HIS A 36 -1.60 -20.42 2.34
C HIS A 36 -1.86 -18.99 2.80
N VAL A 37 -3.13 -18.60 2.80
CA VAL A 37 -3.59 -17.32 3.39
C VAL A 37 -4.66 -17.63 4.43
N VAL A 38 -4.51 -17.12 5.65
CA VAL A 38 -5.55 -17.16 6.68
C VAL A 38 -6.07 -15.74 6.90
N THR A 39 -7.40 -15.57 6.80
CA THR A 39 -8.00 -14.24 6.88
C THR A 39 -9.32 -14.26 7.66
N THR A 40 -9.69 -13.10 8.20
CA THR A 40 -11.02 -12.84 8.77
C THR A 40 -11.98 -12.14 7.79
N THR A 41 -11.60 -11.97 6.54
CA THR A 41 -12.50 -11.49 5.47
C THR A 41 -13.42 -12.64 5.04
N PRO A 42 -14.75 -12.45 5.01
CA PRO A 42 -15.68 -13.48 4.51
C PRO A 42 -15.53 -13.68 3.00
N SER A 43 -16.03 -14.80 2.48
CA SER A 43 -16.20 -15.04 1.04
C SER A 43 -17.22 -14.06 0.45
N ALA A 44 -17.17 -13.87 -0.88
CA ALA A 44 -18.17 -13.03 -1.57
C ALA A 44 -19.59 -13.57 -1.35
N PRO A 45 -20.61 -12.70 -1.14
CA PRO A 45 -21.98 -13.11 -0.80
C PRO A 45 -22.68 -14.02 -1.83
N HIS A 46 -22.14 -14.11 -3.05
CA HIS A 46 -22.70 -14.89 -4.16
C HIS A 46 -21.75 -15.97 -4.70
N SER A 47 -20.64 -16.24 -4.03
CA SER A 47 -19.79 -17.38 -4.37
C SER A 47 -20.56 -18.66 -4.03
N ARG A 48 -20.90 -19.45 -5.06
CA ARG A 48 -21.65 -20.73 -4.92
C ARG A 48 -20.81 -21.82 -4.27
N SER A 49 -19.50 -21.63 -4.17
CA SER A 49 -18.59 -22.54 -3.48
C SER A 49 -17.46 -21.73 -2.83
N PRO A 50 -17.00 -22.09 -1.61
CA PRO A 50 -15.76 -21.55 -1.05
C PRO A 50 -14.55 -21.74 -1.98
N ALA A 51 -14.61 -22.70 -2.91
CA ALA A 51 -13.57 -23.00 -3.89
C ALA A 51 -13.58 -22.09 -5.12
N ASP A 52 -14.67 -21.36 -5.41
CA ASP A 52 -14.77 -20.57 -6.65
C ASP A 52 -13.95 -19.26 -6.62
N ASP A 53 -13.66 -18.73 -5.43
CA ASP A 53 -12.78 -17.55 -5.23
C ASP A 53 -11.46 -17.93 -4.55
N ASP A 54 -11.42 -19.06 -3.85
CA ASP A 54 -10.34 -19.52 -3.02
C ASP A 54 -9.60 -20.65 -3.76
N GLY A 55 -8.50 -20.32 -4.42
CA GLY A 55 -7.67 -21.32 -5.09
C GLY A 55 -7.63 -21.24 -6.62
N ALA A 56 -8.40 -20.36 -7.25
CA ALA A 56 -8.28 -20.12 -8.70
C ALA A 56 -6.85 -19.75 -9.12
N ASP A 57 -6.09 -19.14 -8.20
CA ASP A 57 -4.68 -18.77 -8.37
C ASP A 57 -3.71 -19.82 -7.78
N GLY A 58 -4.18 -20.95 -7.25
CA GLY A 58 -3.37 -21.99 -6.59
C GLY A 58 -2.97 -21.67 -5.14
N VAL A 59 -3.35 -20.52 -4.60
CA VAL A 59 -3.15 -20.14 -3.20
C VAL A 59 -4.28 -20.72 -2.35
N VAL A 60 -3.95 -21.45 -1.29
CA VAL A 60 -4.94 -22.03 -0.38
C VAL A 60 -5.44 -20.96 0.61
N VAL A 61 -6.73 -20.67 0.64
CA VAL A 61 -7.29 -19.63 1.52
C VAL A 61 -8.16 -20.24 2.63
N HIS A 62 -7.78 -19.94 3.89
CA HIS A 62 -8.53 -20.32 5.09
C HIS A 62 -9.27 -19.12 5.65
N ARG A 63 -10.60 -19.17 5.73
CA ARG A 63 -11.41 -18.07 6.24
C ARG A 63 -11.90 -18.33 7.65
N LEU A 64 -11.42 -17.48 8.59
CA LEU A 64 -11.86 -17.47 9.99
C LEU A 64 -12.86 -16.33 10.25
N ALA A 65 -13.62 -15.95 9.23
CA ALA A 65 -14.62 -14.90 9.33
C ALA A 65 -15.81 -15.31 10.20
N LEU A 66 -16.30 -14.38 11.00
CA LEU A 66 -17.62 -14.45 11.62
C LEU A 66 -18.57 -13.53 10.85
N GLY A 67 -19.80 -13.96 10.63
CA GLY A 67 -20.84 -13.16 9.96
C GLY A 67 -21.31 -11.95 10.80
N LEU A 68 -20.38 -11.04 11.10
CA LEU A 68 -20.65 -9.82 11.88
C LEU A 68 -21.16 -8.68 10.99
N PRO A 69 -22.03 -7.79 11.50
CA PRO A 69 -22.42 -6.59 10.79
C PRO A 69 -21.20 -5.77 10.37
N TYR A 70 -21.30 -5.13 9.18
CA TYR A 70 -20.24 -4.28 8.61
C TYR A 70 -18.91 -5.01 8.30
N GLU A 71 -18.94 -6.35 8.16
CA GLU A 71 -17.75 -7.16 7.86
C GLU A 71 -16.56 -6.86 8.81
N LEU A 72 -16.85 -6.67 10.08
CA LEU A 72 -15.82 -6.38 11.08
C LEU A 72 -14.85 -7.56 11.16
N PRO A 73 -13.51 -7.33 11.02
CA PRO A 73 -12.50 -8.38 11.00
C PRO A 73 -12.17 -8.85 12.43
N VAL A 74 -13.18 -9.14 13.24
CA VAL A 74 -13.02 -9.57 14.63
C VAL A 74 -13.55 -10.97 14.80
N ASN A 75 -12.69 -11.87 15.29
CA ASN A 75 -13.07 -13.22 15.66
C ASN A 75 -12.43 -13.59 17.01
N PRO A 76 -13.19 -13.68 18.11
CA PRO A 76 -12.67 -14.08 19.42
C PRO A 76 -12.02 -15.47 19.44
N ARG A 77 -12.39 -16.34 18.48
CA ARG A 77 -11.83 -17.70 18.34
C ARG A 77 -10.67 -17.75 17.34
N ALA A 78 -10.21 -16.62 16.82
CA ALA A 78 -9.15 -16.57 15.81
C ALA A 78 -7.86 -17.30 16.24
N ALA A 79 -7.43 -17.14 17.49
CA ALA A 79 -6.27 -17.85 18.03
C ALA A 79 -6.40 -19.38 17.98
N ALA A 80 -7.60 -19.91 18.27
CA ALA A 80 -7.86 -21.35 18.20
C ALA A 80 -7.85 -21.84 16.74
N GLY A 81 -8.48 -21.10 15.82
CA GLY A 81 -8.48 -21.42 14.40
C GLY A 81 -7.07 -21.38 13.80
N VAL A 82 -6.28 -20.35 14.11
CA VAL A 82 -4.88 -20.26 13.66
C VAL A 82 -4.07 -21.45 14.18
N ARG A 83 -4.17 -21.79 15.48
CA ARG A 83 -3.45 -22.95 16.04
C ARG A 83 -3.82 -24.26 15.34
N ALA A 84 -5.09 -24.51 15.06
CA ALA A 84 -5.52 -25.69 14.34
C ALA A 84 -4.89 -25.77 12.94
N ILE A 85 -4.95 -24.69 12.16
CA ILE A 85 -4.38 -24.62 10.83
C ILE A 85 -2.85 -24.83 10.87
N LEU A 86 -2.14 -24.23 11.84
CA LEU A 86 -0.71 -24.39 11.99
C LEU A 86 -0.32 -25.83 12.36
N ALA A 87 -1.12 -26.49 13.19
CA ALA A 87 -0.89 -27.89 13.58
C ALA A 87 -1.10 -28.85 12.40
N ASP A 88 -2.11 -28.61 11.57
CA ASP A 88 -2.47 -29.47 10.43
C ASP A 88 -1.48 -29.41 9.28
N HIS A 89 -0.81 -28.25 9.09
CA HIS A 89 -0.05 -27.99 7.87
C HIS A 89 1.45 -27.86 8.02
N LYS A 90 2.05 -27.76 9.21
CA LYS A 90 3.50 -27.65 9.47
C LYS A 90 4.20 -26.63 8.58
N PHE A 91 3.90 -25.35 8.77
CA PHE A 91 4.49 -24.25 8.00
C PHE A 91 5.95 -23.98 8.37
N ASP A 92 6.77 -23.63 7.37
CA ASP A 92 8.15 -23.19 7.55
C ASP A 92 8.23 -21.75 8.07
N VAL A 93 7.24 -20.92 7.74
CA VAL A 93 7.17 -19.51 8.14
C VAL A 93 5.73 -18.99 8.15
N ALA A 94 5.46 -18.11 9.11
CA ALA A 94 4.23 -17.32 9.21
C ALA A 94 4.55 -15.84 8.94
N HIS A 95 3.90 -15.25 7.93
CA HIS A 95 4.02 -13.83 7.59
C HIS A 95 2.73 -13.10 7.92
N VAL A 96 2.75 -12.31 8.96
CA VAL A 96 1.61 -11.53 9.46
C VAL A 96 1.60 -10.15 8.84
N HIS A 97 0.45 -9.73 8.31
CA HIS A 97 0.27 -8.42 7.69
C HIS A 97 -0.62 -7.54 8.58
N ALA A 98 -0.03 -6.49 9.15
CA ALA A 98 -0.71 -5.61 10.09
C ALA A 98 -0.99 -4.22 9.53
N GLY A 99 -2.24 -3.78 9.67
CA GLY A 99 -2.66 -2.40 9.46
C GLY A 99 -2.60 -1.57 10.76
N VAL A 100 -3.38 -0.48 10.81
CA VAL A 100 -3.52 0.34 12.02
C VAL A 100 -4.37 -0.37 13.08
N VAL A 101 -5.51 -0.91 12.65
CA VAL A 101 -6.43 -1.69 13.48
C VAL A 101 -6.48 -3.09 12.88
N SER A 102 -5.74 -4.00 13.50
CA SER A 102 -5.56 -5.37 13.00
C SER A 102 -5.67 -6.38 14.14
N PRO A 103 -6.87 -6.54 14.73
CA PRO A 103 -7.07 -7.41 15.88
C PRO A 103 -6.70 -8.88 15.57
N PHE A 104 -6.92 -9.33 14.33
CA PHE A 104 -6.50 -10.66 13.91
C PHE A 104 -4.98 -10.78 13.87
N ALA A 105 -4.26 -9.85 13.24
CA ALA A 105 -2.81 -9.85 13.15
C ALA A 105 -2.16 -9.85 14.54
N PHE A 106 -2.66 -9.02 15.49
CA PHE A 106 -2.18 -8.97 16.87
C PHE A 106 -2.44 -10.26 17.66
N THR A 107 -3.44 -11.04 17.24
CA THR A 107 -3.73 -12.36 17.82
C THR A 107 -2.91 -13.46 17.16
N ALA A 108 -2.78 -13.40 15.84
CA ALA A 108 -2.13 -14.42 15.02
C ALA A 108 -0.60 -14.45 15.22
N ALA A 109 0.05 -13.29 15.34
CA ALA A 109 1.51 -13.20 15.51
C ALA A 109 2.03 -13.97 16.74
N PRO A 110 1.53 -13.68 17.98
CA PRO A 110 1.96 -14.46 19.15
C PRO A 110 1.49 -15.92 19.10
N THR A 111 0.39 -16.20 18.41
CA THR A 111 -0.10 -17.58 18.26
C THR A 111 0.87 -18.41 17.41
N ALA A 112 1.35 -17.86 16.29
CA ALA A 112 2.31 -18.51 15.41
C ALA A 112 3.67 -18.69 16.10
N ALA A 113 4.20 -17.66 16.76
CA ALA A 113 5.44 -17.72 17.49
C ALA A 113 5.42 -18.78 18.62
N LYS A 114 4.33 -18.83 19.41
CA LYS A 114 4.12 -19.85 20.46
C LYS A 114 3.94 -21.27 19.91
N ALA A 115 3.47 -21.40 18.68
CA ALA A 115 3.38 -22.69 17.98
C ALA A 115 4.73 -23.15 17.41
N GLY A 116 5.82 -22.40 17.63
CA GLY A 116 7.15 -22.73 17.12
C GLY A 116 7.32 -22.48 15.62
N VAL A 117 6.50 -21.61 15.02
CA VAL A 117 6.62 -21.24 13.60
C VAL A 117 7.42 -19.92 13.49
N PRO A 118 8.54 -19.89 12.72
CA PRO A 118 9.25 -18.66 12.44
C PRO A 118 8.28 -17.57 11.96
N THR A 119 8.25 -16.42 12.64
CA THR A 119 7.19 -15.43 12.43
C THR A 119 7.76 -14.07 12.02
N VAL A 120 7.20 -13.50 10.96
CA VAL A 120 7.47 -12.15 10.49
C VAL A 120 6.19 -11.33 10.62
N VAL A 121 6.29 -10.07 11.05
CA VAL A 121 5.18 -9.11 11.06
C VAL A 121 5.53 -7.90 10.22
N THR A 122 4.80 -7.67 9.13
CA THR A 122 4.97 -6.49 8.27
C THR A 122 3.86 -5.46 8.53
N LEU A 123 4.27 -4.24 8.87
CA LEU A 123 3.37 -3.11 9.05
C LEU A 123 3.14 -2.38 7.74
N HIS A 124 1.88 -2.33 7.29
CA HIS A 124 1.46 -1.65 6.07
C HIS A 124 0.97 -0.21 6.28
N CYS A 125 0.91 0.26 7.52
CA CYS A 125 0.36 1.57 7.88
C CYS A 125 1.30 2.37 8.79
N LEU A 126 1.11 3.69 8.81
CA LEU A 126 1.81 4.59 9.73
C LEU A 126 1.15 4.57 11.12
N TRP A 127 1.91 4.23 12.14
CA TRP A 127 1.45 4.22 13.55
C TRP A 127 1.80 5.51 14.30
N GLY A 128 2.30 6.56 13.64
CA GLY A 128 2.89 7.72 14.28
C GLY A 128 2.05 8.36 15.37
N TYR A 129 0.75 8.53 15.16
CA TYR A 129 -0.17 9.12 16.15
C TYR A 129 -0.61 8.13 17.25
N LEU A 130 -0.41 6.83 17.05
CA LEU A 130 -0.71 5.77 18.03
C LEU A 130 0.52 5.34 18.84
N THR A 131 1.69 5.90 18.57
CA THR A 131 2.95 5.55 19.26
C THR A 131 2.83 5.48 20.78
N PRO A 132 2.20 6.45 21.48
CA PRO A 132 2.06 6.38 22.94
C PRO A 132 1.22 5.19 23.41
N ALA A 133 0.12 4.90 22.70
CA ALA A 133 -0.75 3.75 23.03
C ALA A 133 -0.04 2.41 22.82
N PHE A 134 0.69 2.27 21.72
CA PHE A 134 1.46 1.04 21.45
C PHE A 134 2.64 0.84 22.41
N ARG A 135 3.30 1.92 22.86
CA ARG A 135 4.32 1.83 23.93
C ARG A 135 3.73 1.34 25.25
N LEU A 136 2.55 1.84 25.63
CA LEU A 136 1.87 1.37 26.82
C LEU A 136 1.46 -0.11 26.71
N LEU A 137 1.01 -0.54 25.54
CA LEU A 137 0.69 -1.94 25.25
C LEU A 137 1.93 -2.82 25.29
N ASP A 138 3.07 -2.37 24.76
CA ASP A 138 4.31 -3.11 24.82
C ASP A 138 4.80 -3.26 26.28
N GLY A 139 4.69 -2.22 27.10
CA GLY A 139 4.99 -2.28 28.52
C GLY A 139 4.22 -3.36 29.30
N ARG A 140 3.07 -3.84 28.78
CA ARG A 140 2.27 -4.92 29.38
C ARG A 140 2.46 -6.27 28.68
N ALA A 141 2.49 -6.26 27.36
CA ALA A 141 2.52 -7.48 26.54
C ALA A 141 3.94 -7.93 26.19
N HIS A 142 4.93 -7.04 26.35
CA HIS A 142 6.33 -7.26 25.99
C HIS A 142 6.49 -7.85 24.59
N TRP A 143 5.65 -7.40 23.64
CA TRP A 143 5.64 -7.95 22.27
C TRP A 143 6.96 -7.68 21.53
N SER A 144 7.68 -6.62 21.89
CA SER A 144 9.02 -6.33 21.36
C SER A 144 10.07 -7.39 21.73
N SER A 145 9.81 -8.20 22.77
CA SER A 145 10.69 -9.32 23.18
C SER A 145 10.28 -10.69 22.61
N TRP A 146 9.20 -10.76 21.84
CA TRP A 146 8.78 -12.02 21.23
C TRP A 146 9.78 -12.45 20.15
N PRO A 147 9.95 -13.78 19.90
CA PRO A 147 10.83 -14.28 18.85
C PRO A 147 10.23 -14.05 17.46
N ILE A 148 10.01 -12.78 17.12
CA ILE A 148 9.35 -12.31 15.91
C ILE A 148 10.24 -11.29 15.23
N VAL A 149 10.36 -11.37 13.92
CA VAL A 149 11.00 -10.34 13.09
C VAL A 149 9.96 -9.32 12.65
N PHE A 150 10.23 -8.05 12.91
CA PHE A 150 9.35 -6.95 12.49
C PHE A 150 9.87 -6.26 11.25
N SER A 151 8.97 -5.90 10.36
CA SER A 151 9.25 -5.09 9.18
C SER A 151 8.16 -4.04 8.93
N ALA A 152 8.47 -3.07 8.11
CA ALA A 152 7.53 -2.05 7.66
C ALA A 152 7.71 -1.81 6.16
N VAL A 153 6.66 -1.36 5.49
CA VAL A 153 6.67 -1.18 4.02
C VAL A 153 7.51 0.01 3.53
N SER A 154 8.02 0.84 4.44
CA SER A 154 8.91 1.96 4.14
C SER A 154 9.68 2.37 5.38
N ASP A 155 10.76 3.14 5.21
CA ASP A 155 11.49 3.72 6.33
C ASP A 155 10.59 4.65 7.16
N VAL A 156 9.75 5.45 6.49
CA VAL A 156 8.78 6.33 7.14
C VAL A 156 7.80 5.54 8.03
N ALA A 157 7.39 4.36 7.60
CA ALA A 157 6.56 3.47 8.40
C ALA A 157 7.34 2.76 9.52
N ALA A 158 8.63 2.50 9.34
CA ALA A 158 9.50 1.86 10.33
C ALA A 158 9.83 2.80 11.50
N VAL A 159 9.96 4.12 11.28
CA VAL A 159 10.35 5.08 12.32
C VAL A 159 9.46 5.03 13.57
N PRO A 160 8.12 5.08 13.49
CA PRO A 160 7.26 4.92 14.68
C PRO A 160 7.45 3.59 15.39
N LEU A 161 7.63 2.50 14.64
CA LEU A 161 7.81 1.17 15.19
C LEU A 161 9.15 1.05 15.94
N ARG A 162 10.25 1.57 15.39
CA ARG A 162 11.56 1.66 16.07
C ARG A 162 11.47 2.42 17.39
N ARG A 163 10.67 3.52 17.42
CA ARG A 163 10.44 4.30 18.64
C ARG A 163 9.64 3.54 19.72
N ILE A 164 8.75 2.64 19.32
CA ILE A 164 7.96 1.82 20.23
C ILE A 164 8.81 0.67 20.76
N ALA A 165 9.44 -0.07 19.88
CA ALA A 165 10.20 -1.28 20.19
C ALA A 165 11.52 -1.01 20.93
N GLY A 166 12.03 0.23 20.90
CA GLY A 166 13.30 0.60 21.53
C GLY A 166 14.54 0.17 20.75
N HIS A 167 15.72 0.40 21.34
CA HIS A 167 17.01 0.24 20.65
C HIS A 167 17.43 -1.24 20.40
N GLY A 168 16.75 -2.20 21.03
CA GLY A 168 17.10 -3.63 20.95
C GLY A 168 16.40 -4.39 19.83
N VAL A 169 15.44 -3.79 19.13
CA VAL A 169 14.65 -4.47 18.09
C VAL A 169 14.98 -3.88 16.72
N GLU A 170 15.51 -4.73 15.85
CA GLU A 170 15.75 -4.38 14.46
C GLU A 170 14.44 -4.41 13.66
N ILE A 171 14.15 -3.34 12.92
CA ILE A 171 12.99 -3.22 12.06
C ILE A 171 13.45 -3.14 10.62
N ASP A 172 13.12 -4.14 9.83
CA ASP A 172 13.42 -4.15 8.40
C ASP A 172 12.50 -3.23 7.61
N VAL A 173 12.98 -2.81 6.46
CA VAL A 173 12.13 -2.22 5.43
C VAL A 173 11.85 -3.27 4.36
N LEU A 174 10.60 -3.74 4.28
CA LEU A 174 10.11 -4.64 3.25
C LEU A 174 9.08 -3.90 2.39
N PRO A 175 9.50 -3.26 1.28
CA PRO A 175 8.59 -2.48 0.45
C PRO A 175 7.55 -3.36 -0.24
N ASN A 176 6.47 -2.74 -0.69
CA ASN A 176 5.54 -3.41 -1.59
C ASN A 176 6.17 -3.55 -2.97
N GLY A 177 5.97 -4.70 -3.61
CA GLY A 177 6.50 -4.97 -4.93
C GLY A 177 5.61 -4.46 -6.06
N ILE A 178 6.24 -4.25 -7.21
CA ILE A 178 5.54 -4.00 -8.48
C ILE A 178 6.15 -4.85 -9.59
N ALA A 179 5.33 -5.18 -10.60
CA ALA A 179 5.77 -5.65 -11.91
C ALA A 179 5.69 -4.45 -12.86
N PRO A 180 6.80 -3.74 -13.13
CA PRO A 180 6.75 -2.51 -13.92
C PRO A 180 6.18 -2.74 -15.32
N GLU A 181 6.45 -3.90 -15.93
CA GLU A 181 5.97 -4.31 -17.23
C GLU A 181 4.43 -4.39 -17.31
N GLU A 182 3.76 -4.70 -16.22
CA GLU A 182 2.30 -4.74 -16.15
C GLU A 182 1.68 -3.34 -16.19
N TRP A 183 2.46 -2.30 -15.87
CA TRP A 183 2.00 -0.91 -15.81
C TRP A 183 2.54 -0.04 -16.95
N GLN A 184 3.49 -0.51 -17.72
CA GLN A 184 3.96 0.20 -18.89
C GLN A 184 2.81 0.47 -19.86
N VAL A 185 2.69 1.72 -20.30
CA VAL A 185 1.70 2.16 -21.26
C VAL A 185 2.34 2.99 -22.36
N GLU A 186 1.85 2.84 -23.59
CA GLU A 186 2.24 3.73 -24.68
C GLU A 186 1.47 5.05 -24.55
N PRO A 187 2.16 6.19 -24.37
CA PRO A 187 1.50 7.48 -24.26
C PRO A 187 0.76 7.85 -25.55
N LEU A 188 -0.42 8.41 -25.43
CA LEU A 188 -1.12 8.95 -26.59
C LEU A 188 -0.55 10.33 -26.97
N PRO A 189 -0.52 10.68 -28.29
CA PRO A 189 -0.20 12.04 -28.72
C PRO A 189 -1.12 13.06 -28.06
N ARG A 190 -0.55 14.16 -27.57
CA ARG A 190 -1.27 15.19 -26.83
C ARG A 190 -0.70 16.57 -27.04
N ASP A 191 -1.52 17.59 -26.82
CA ASP A 191 -1.09 18.97 -26.69
C ASP A 191 -0.34 19.13 -25.35
N LEU A 192 0.88 19.63 -25.37
CA LEU A 192 1.71 19.79 -24.17
C LEU A 192 1.18 20.87 -23.21
N ASP A 193 0.34 21.78 -23.72
CA ASP A 193 -0.31 22.81 -22.91
C ASP A 193 -1.66 22.37 -22.33
N ASP A 194 -2.14 21.15 -22.67
CA ASP A 194 -3.35 20.54 -22.09
C ASP A 194 -2.95 19.44 -21.08
N VAL A 195 -2.73 19.84 -19.84
CA VAL A 195 -2.17 18.99 -18.78
C VAL A 195 -3.25 18.22 -18.06
N LEU A 196 -3.22 16.89 -18.15
CA LEU A 196 -4.08 16.00 -17.38
C LEU A 196 -3.40 15.56 -16.07
N VAL A 197 -3.93 16.03 -14.97
CA VAL A 197 -3.54 15.63 -13.61
C VAL A 197 -4.39 14.46 -13.15
N VAL A 198 -3.75 13.39 -12.67
CA VAL A 198 -4.44 12.18 -12.20
C VAL A 198 -4.09 11.89 -10.76
N ALA A 199 -5.07 11.45 -9.98
CA ALA A 199 -4.87 10.92 -8.64
C ALA A 199 -5.71 9.66 -8.45
N VAL A 200 -5.12 8.61 -7.88
CA VAL A 200 -5.80 7.35 -7.54
C VAL A 200 -5.75 7.15 -6.04
N MET A 201 -6.92 7.23 -5.39
CA MET A 201 -6.99 7.12 -3.92
C MET A 201 -8.39 6.79 -3.43
N ARG A 202 -8.47 6.25 -2.20
CA ARG A 202 -9.73 6.26 -1.47
C ARG A 202 -10.09 7.70 -1.11
N LEU A 203 -11.31 8.15 -1.43
CA LEU A 203 -11.81 9.49 -1.10
C LEU A 203 -12.15 9.58 0.40
N ALA A 204 -11.12 9.60 1.23
CA ALA A 204 -11.19 9.65 2.69
C ALA A 204 -10.28 10.74 3.26
N PRO A 205 -10.57 11.33 4.44
CA PRO A 205 -9.84 12.47 4.99
C PRO A 205 -8.32 12.26 5.05
N ARG A 206 -7.88 11.06 5.41
CA ARG A 206 -6.46 10.71 5.50
C ARG A 206 -5.71 10.82 4.15
N LYS A 207 -6.39 10.59 3.04
CA LYS A 207 -5.83 10.71 1.68
C LYS A 207 -5.88 12.13 1.13
N ARG A 208 -6.55 13.06 1.84
CA ARG A 208 -6.60 14.49 1.58
C ARG A 208 -7.12 14.88 0.18
N PRO A 209 -8.21 14.27 -0.35
CA PRO A 209 -8.73 14.61 -1.66
C PRO A 209 -9.23 16.07 -1.73
N MET A 210 -9.75 16.62 -0.64
CA MET A 210 -10.15 18.04 -0.57
C MET A 210 -8.94 18.97 -0.73
N GLN A 211 -7.80 18.62 -0.14
CA GLN A 211 -6.57 19.40 -0.33
C GLN A 211 -6.09 19.34 -1.78
N LEU A 212 -6.23 18.20 -2.46
CA LEU A 212 -5.91 18.12 -3.87
C LEU A 212 -6.76 19.08 -4.72
N LEU A 213 -8.07 19.17 -4.43
CA LEU A 213 -8.94 20.15 -5.14
C LEU A 213 -8.49 21.59 -4.92
N ARG A 214 -8.08 21.93 -3.70
CA ARG A 214 -7.52 23.27 -3.38
C ARG A 214 -6.22 23.51 -4.15
N THR A 215 -5.30 22.54 -4.13
CA THR A 215 -4.04 22.60 -4.88
C THR A 215 -4.28 22.79 -6.39
N LEU A 216 -5.23 22.05 -6.97
CA LEU A 216 -5.60 22.19 -8.38
C LEU A 216 -6.16 23.57 -8.70
N ARG A 217 -7.02 24.11 -7.84
CA ARG A 217 -7.60 25.44 -8.02
C ARG A 217 -6.54 26.53 -7.99
N GLU A 218 -5.70 26.52 -6.95
CA GLU A 218 -4.60 27.47 -6.79
C GLU A 218 -3.59 27.39 -7.95
N ALA A 219 -3.22 26.16 -8.36
CA ALA A 219 -2.31 25.96 -9.48
C ALA A 219 -2.88 26.53 -10.80
N ARG A 220 -4.20 26.35 -11.04
CA ARG A 220 -4.87 26.88 -12.24
C ARG A 220 -4.83 28.41 -12.32
N GLU A 221 -4.89 29.09 -11.17
CA GLU A 221 -4.78 30.54 -11.09
C GLU A 221 -3.35 31.05 -11.36
N LEU A 222 -2.33 30.20 -11.12
CA LEU A 222 -0.91 30.55 -11.22
C LEU A 222 -0.24 30.14 -12.53
N VAL A 223 -0.84 29.27 -13.33
CA VAL A 223 -0.30 28.91 -14.65
C VAL A 223 -0.64 29.95 -15.71
N PRO A 224 0.17 30.10 -16.77
CA PRO A 224 -0.15 30.98 -17.89
C PRO A 224 -1.50 30.65 -18.56
N SER A 225 -2.17 31.64 -19.13
CA SER A 225 -3.48 31.48 -19.78
C SER A 225 -3.50 30.48 -20.95
N GLY A 226 -2.35 30.19 -21.56
CA GLY A 226 -2.21 29.17 -22.60
C GLY A 226 -2.21 27.73 -22.05
N VAL A 227 -1.93 27.52 -20.75
CA VAL A 227 -1.87 26.18 -20.14
C VAL A 227 -3.24 25.83 -19.57
N ARG A 228 -3.78 24.72 -20.04
CA ARG A 228 -5.06 24.17 -19.56
C ARG A 228 -4.80 23.01 -18.60
N ILE A 229 -5.35 23.08 -17.39
CA ILE A 229 -5.31 21.98 -16.43
C ILE A 229 -6.65 21.27 -16.44
N ARG A 230 -6.63 19.95 -16.62
CA ARG A 230 -7.74 19.04 -16.35
C ARG A 230 -7.32 18.05 -15.27
N ALA A 231 -8.28 17.52 -14.52
CA ALA A 231 -7.95 16.53 -13.49
C ALA A 231 -8.96 15.38 -13.41
N GLN A 232 -8.48 14.18 -13.12
CA GLN A 232 -9.28 13.00 -12.82
C GLN A 232 -8.89 12.41 -11.47
N LEU A 233 -9.84 12.41 -10.54
CA LEU A 233 -9.70 11.76 -9.23
C LEU A 233 -10.40 10.40 -9.28
N ILE A 234 -9.60 9.34 -9.29
CA ILE A 234 -10.04 7.95 -9.40
C ILE A 234 -10.17 7.35 -8.01
N GLY A 235 -11.34 6.85 -7.69
CA GLY A 235 -11.65 6.16 -6.45
C GLY A 235 -12.97 6.55 -5.83
N GLU A 236 -13.30 5.88 -4.72
CA GLU A 236 -14.52 6.08 -3.95
C GLU A 236 -14.22 6.30 -2.48
N GLY A 237 -15.17 6.87 -1.76
CA GLY A 237 -15.04 7.03 -0.31
C GLY A 237 -16.01 8.03 0.30
N PRO A 238 -15.96 8.16 1.64
CA PRO A 238 -16.94 8.96 2.40
C PRO A 238 -16.93 10.44 2.05
N GLU A 239 -15.82 10.98 1.51
CA GLU A 239 -15.74 12.40 1.16
C GLU A 239 -16.34 12.74 -0.21
N ARG A 240 -16.74 11.77 -1.04
CA ARG A 240 -17.26 12.02 -2.39
C ARG A 240 -18.29 13.15 -2.46
N ARG A 241 -19.33 13.08 -1.62
CA ARG A 241 -20.40 14.12 -1.60
C ARG A 241 -19.87 15.52 -1.25
N SER A 242 -18.85 15.60 -0.38
CA SER A 242 -18.23 16.85 0.00
C SER A 242 -17.40 17.44 -1.14
N LEU A 243 -16.69 16.59 -1.86
CA LEU A 243 -15.90 16.97 -3.04
C LEU A 243 -16.81 17.44 -4.18
N GLU A 244 -17.87 16.72 -4.51
CA GLU A 244 -18.85 17.14 -5.53
C GLU A 244 -19.48 18.51 -5.20
N ARG A 245 -19.79 18.75 -3.93
CA ARG A 245 -20.31 20.04 -3.47
C ARG A 245 -19.28 21.15 -3.62
N TYR A 246 -18.01 20.86 -3.31
CA TYR A 246 -16.91 21.80 -3.47
C TYR A 246 -16.70 22.17 -4.96
N LEU A 247 -16.64 21.16 -5.84
CA LEU A 247 -16.48 21.35 -7.29
C LEU A 247 -17.56 22.30 -7.86
N ARG A 248 -18.83 22.06 -7.52
CA ARG A 248 -19.94 22.95 -7.96
C ARG A 248 -19.83 24.38 -7.42
N ARG A 249 -19.39 24.54 -6.17
CA ARG A 249 -19.28 25.89 -5.52
C ARG A 249 -18.10 26.71 -6.01
N THR A 250 -17.13 26.10 -6.64
CA THR A 250 -15.88 26.71 -7.09
C THR A 250 -15.68 26.63 -8.58
N ASP A 251 -16.76 26.31 -9.34
CA ASP A 251 -16.77 26.22 -10.81
C ASP A 251 -15.66 25.32 -11.37
N MET A 252 -15.41 24.19 -10.68
CA MET A 252 -14.39 23.22 -11.07
C MET A 252 -14.98 22.02 -11.83
N SER A 253 -16.30 21.89 -11.91
CA SER A 253 -16.98 20.71 -12.46
C SER A 253 -16.70 20.45 -13.93
N ASP A 254 -16.31 21.47 -14.70
CA ASP A 254 -16.05 21.37 -16.14
C ASP A 254 -14.65 20.80 -16.46
N TRP A 255 -13.75 20.80 -15.49
CA TRP A 255 -12.37 20.40 -15.70
C TRP A 255 -11.79 19.43 -14.64
N VAL A 256 -12.55 19.15 -13.57
CA VAL A 256 -12.22 18.12 -12.58
C VAL A 256 -13.30 17.07 -12.53
N GLU A 257 -12.93 15.83 -12.79
CA GLU A 257 -13.81 14.67 -12.78
C GLU A 257 -13.54 13.77 -11.57
N LEU A 258 -14.61 13.34 -10.89
CA LEU A 258 -14.58 12.25 -9.90
C LEU A 258 -15.09 10.96 -10.58
N THR A 259 -14.19 10.18 -11.15
CA THR A 259 -14.53 9.03 -12.01
C THR A 259 -15.19 7.85 -11.29
N GLY A 260 -15.10 7.81 -9.96
CA GLY A 260 -15.43 6.60 -9.20
C GLY A 260 -14.31 5.56 -9.25
N ARG A 261 -14.64 4.31 -8.90
CA ARG A 261 -13.68 3.20 -8.97
C ARG A 261 -13.47 2.77 -10.41
N LEU A 262 -12.21 2.56 -10.76
CA LEU A 262 -11.80 1.99 -12.04
C LEU A 262 -11.02 0.68 -11.80
N THR A 263 -11.09 -0.22 -12.78
CA THR A 263 -10.24 -1.42 -12.82
C THR A 263 -8.79 -1.05 -13.19
N ARG A 264 -7.84 -1.94 -12.99
CA ARG A 264 -6.43 -1.74 -13.42
C ARG A 264 -6.33 -1.36 -14.90
N GLU A 265 -7.05 -2.06 -15.77
CA GLU A 265 -7.03 -1.77 -17.22
C GLU A 265 -7.63 -0.40 -17.57
N GLN A 266 -8.68 0.01 -16.87
CA GLN A 266 -9.23 1.35 -17.03
C GLN A 266 -8.26 2.43 -16.53
N ILE A 267 -7.57 2.20 -15.40
CA ILE A 267 -6.53 3.10 -14.88
C ILE A 267 -5.40 3.22 -15.90
N LYS A 268 -4.92 2.12 -16.48
CA LYS A 268 -3.89 2.14 -17.54
C LYS A 268 -4.34 2.94 -18.76
N THR A 269 -5.63 2.84 -19.13
CA THR A 269 -6.20 3.67 -20.21
C THR A 269 -6.14 5.17 -19.88
N VAL A 270 -6.41 5.56 -18.62
CA VAL A 270 -6.24 6.94 -18.16
C VAL A 270 -4.76 7.34 -18.18
N TYR A 271 -3.87 6.48 -17.72
CA TYR A 271 -2.43 6.74 -17.65
C TYR A 271 -1.80 7.02 -19.02
N ARG A 272 -2.33 6.46 -20.12
CA ARG A 272 -1.90 6.79 -21.48
C ARG A 272 -2.05 8.27 -21.84
N ARG A 273 -2.89 9.02 -21.12
CA ARG A 273 -3.16 10.45 -21.34
C ARG A 273 -2.66 11.34 -20.20
N ALA A 274 -2.25 10.75 -19.09
CA ALA A 274 -1.87 11.49 -17.88
C ALA A 274 -0.50 12.15 -18.04
N ASP A 275 -0.40 13.38 -17.56
CA ASP A 275 0.83 14.17 -17.55
C ASP A 275 1.50 14.25 -16.18
N VAL A 276 0.69 14.24 -15.12
CA VAL A 276 1.14 14.35 -13.74
C VAL A 276 0.27 13.48 -12.84
N PHE A 277 0.90 12.68 -12.00
CA PHE A 277 0.22 11.99 -10.90
C PHE A 277 0.41 12.76 -9.60
N VAL A 278 -0.65 13.00 -8.83
CA VAL A 278 -0.55 13.75 -7.56
C VAL A 278 -0.99 12.90 -6.37
N ALA A 279 -0.12 12.79 -5.36
CA ALA A 279 -0.39 12.12 -4.09
C ALA A 279 -0.31 13.12 -2.92
N PRO A 280 -1.42 13.75 -2.50
CA PRO A 280 -1.43 14.84 -1.52
C PRO A 280 -1.37 14.39 -0.06
N ALA A 281 -1.38 13.08 0.21
CA ALA A 281 -1.47 12.52 1.56
C ALA A 281 -0.18 12.74 2.36
N ASN A 282 -0.31 13.35 3.57
CA ASN A 282 0.81 13.44 4.51
C ASN A 282 1.10 12.09 5.21
N LEU A 283 0.08 11.26 5.34
CA LEU A 283 0.16 9.94 5.99
C LEU A 283 0.05 8.84 4.94
N GLU A 284 1.04 8.77 4.05
CA GLU A 284 1.16 7.69 3.08
C GLU A 284 2.29 6.75 3.49
N SER A 285 1.94 5.51 3.79
CA SER A 285 2.92 4.52 4.25
C SER A 285 3.85 4.02 3.15
N PHE A 286 3.34 3.93 1.92
CA PHE A 286 4.14 3.52 0.76
C PHE A 286 3.73 4.24 -0.52
N GLY A 287 2.45 4.16 -0.91
CA GLY A 287 1.93 4.85 -2.09
C GLY A 287 1.92 3.99 -3.35
N ILE A 288 1.32 2.81 -3.29
CA ILE A 288 1.25 1.85 -4.42
C ILE A 288 0.76 2.54 -5.71
N ALA A 289 -0.30 3.35 -5.65
CA ALA A 289 -0.83 4.03 -6.82
C ALA A 289 0.17 5.04 -7.45
N ALA A 290 1.03 5.65 -6.63
CA ALA A 290 2.11 6.49 -7.14
C ALA A 290 3.21 5.67 -7.80
N LEU A 291 3.50 4.48 -7.28
CA LEU A 291 4.45 3.54 -7.88
C LEU A 291 3.93 3.00 -9.22
N GLU A 292 2.65 2.68 -9.30
CA GLU A 292 1.95 2.29 -10.53
C GLU A 292 2.04 3.39 -11.60
N ALA A 293 1.77 4.64 -11.22
CA ALA A 293 1.86 5.80 -12.10
C ALA A 293 3.31 6.05 -12.57
N ARG A 294 4.31 5.95 -11.66
CA ARG A 294 5.73 6.03 -12.01
C ARG A 294 6.10 4.96 -13.03
N SER A 295 5.66 3.72 -12.81
CA SER A 295 5.93 2.59 -13.74
C SER A 295 5.25 2.76 -15.10
N ALA A 296 4.13 3.50 -15.13
CA ALA A 296 3.49 3.91 -16.39
C ALA A 296 4.20 5.09 -17.10
N GLY A 297 5.29 5.60 -16.52
CA GLY A 297 6.05 6.70 -17.09
C GLY A 297 5.54 8.10 -16.72
N ILE A 298 4.70 8.23 -15.69
CA ILE A 298 4.09 9.51 -15.33
C ILE A 298 4.93 10.18 -14.23
N PRO A 299 5.27 11.47 -14.34
CA PRO A 299 5.86 12.27 -13.27
C PRO A 299 4.99 12.28 -12.02
N VAL A 300 5.58 11.97 -10.86
CA VAL A 300 4.87 11.91 -9.58
C VAL A 300 5.10 13.19 -8.77
N LEU A 301 4.03 13.84 -8.33
CA LEU A 301 4.08 14.93 -7.36
C LEU A 301 3.51 14.44 -6.03
N ALA A 302 4.33 14.39 -4.99
CA ALA A 302 3.94 13.79 -3.72
C ALA A 302 4.46 14.55 -2.51
N LYS A 303 3.96 14.20 -1.32
CA LYS A 303 4.49 14.73 -0.06
C LYS A 303 5.83 14.09 0.29
N ALA A 304 6.84 14.91 0.60
CA ALA A 304 8.21 14.49 0.92
C ALA A 304 8.30 13.57 2.15
N ASN A 305 7.40 13.75 3.14
CA ASN A 305 7.36 12.95 4.35
C ASN A 305 6.44 11.71 4.22
N SER A 306 6.46 11.07 3.05
CA SER A 306 5.68 9.88 2.75
C SER A 306 6.56 8.71 2.31
N GLY A 307 6.04 7.49 2.33
CA GLY A 307 6.74 6.31 1.83
C GLY A 307 6.97 6.32 0.31
N ILE A 308 6.43 7.28 -0.42
CA ILE A 308 6.67 7.46 -1.86
C ILE A 308 8.15 7.76 -2.14
N ARG A 309 8.87 8.36 -1.18
CA ARG A 309 10.32 8.59 -1.26
C ARG A 309 11.18 7.32 -1.40
N GLU A 310 10.61 6.16 -1.14
CA GLU A 310 11.32 4.87 -1.36
C GLU A 310 11.60 4.60 -2.85
N PHE A 311 10.81 5.21 -3.74
CA PHE A 311 10.90 4.98 -5.18
C PHE A 311 10.77 6.26 -6.03
N VAL A 312 10.64 7.42 -5.41
CA VAL A 312 10.67 8.74 -6.06
C VAL A 312 11.72 9.60 -5.39
N ALA A 313 12.79 9.90 -6.10
CA ALA A 313 13.74 10.94 -5.77
C ALA A 313 13.30 12.27 -6.40
N ASP A 314 13.49 13.36 -5.66
CA ASP A 314 13.09 14.69 -6.11
C ASP A 314 13.82 15.09 -7.41
N GLU A 315 13.09 15.70 -8.33
CA GLU A 315 13.53 16.13 -9.67
C GLU A 315 13.92 15.01 -10.65
N ARG A 316 13.90 13.75 -10.24
CA ARG A 316 14.30 12.61 -11.07
C ARG A 316 13.11 11.76 -11.52
N GLU A 317 12.35 11.22 -10.58
CA GLU A 317 11.13 10.45 -10.86
C GLU A 317 9.85 11.28 -10.67
N GLY A 318 10.00 12.47 -10.08
CA GLY A 318 8.90 13.37 -9.76
C GLY A 318 9.35 14.56 -8.95
N LEU A 319 8.43 15.23 -8.27
CA LEU A 319 8.71 16.31 -7.34
C LEU A 319 8.17 15.96 -5.95
N LEU A 320 8.96 16.26 -4.92
CA LEU A 320 8.61 16.01 -3.52
C LEU A 320 8.38 17.33 -2.76
N ALA A 321 7.19 17.51 -2.21
CA ALA A 321 6.74 18.70 -1.51
C ALA A 321 6.67 18.50 0.00
N ALA A 322 7.36 19.31 0.80
CA ALA A 322 7.25 19.26 2.26
C ALA A 322 5.93 19.89 2.75
N THR A 323 5.50 21.00 2.14
CA THR A 323 4.32 21.78 2.50
C THR A 323 3.22 21.69 1.43
N ASP A 324 2.03 22.18 1.73
CA ASP A 324 0.95 22.25 0.73
C ASP A 324 1.21 23.36 -0.29
N GLY A 325 1.86 24.46 0.11
CA GLY A 325 2.32 25.50 -0.81
C GLY A 325 3.35 24.99 -1.81
N GLU A 326 4.29 24.14 -1.35
CA GLU A 326 5.23 23.48 -2.26
C GLU A 326 4.54 22.47 -3.19
N LEU A 327 3.45 21.81 -2.73
CA LEU A 327 2.63 20.95 -3.61
C LEU A 327 2.00 21.78 -4.74
N VAL A 328 1.50 22.98 -4.44
CA VAL A 328 0.99 23.91 -5.45
C VAL A 328 2.11 24.35 -6.39
N SER A 329 3.23 24.82 -5.85
CA SER A 329 4.38 25.28 -6.64
C SER A 329 4.95 24.18 -7.53
N GLY A 330 5.02 22.95 -7.02
CA GLY A 330 5.45 21.77 -7.78
C GLY A 330 4.50 21.45 -8.94
N LEU A 331 3.19 21.53 -8.71
CA LEU A 331 2.19 21.34 -9.75
C LEU A 331 2.30 22.42 -10.83
N VAL A 332 2.38 23.70 -10.43
CA VAL A 332 2.58 24.82 -11.35
C VAL A 332 3.86 24.63 -12.18
N ARG A 333 4.97 24.22 -11.55
CA ARG A 333 6.24 23.96 -12.24
C ARG A 333 6.10 22.84 -13.28
N LEU A 334 5.46 21.72 -12.93
CA LEU A 334 5.21 20.63 -13.87
C LEU A 334 4.26 21.06 -15.01
N CYS A 335 3.25 21.88 -14.74
CA CYS A 335 2.35 22.37 -15.77
C CYS A 335 3.03 23.35 -16.75
N ARG A 336 3.87 24.25 -16.24
CA ARG A 336 4.53 25.30 -17.03
C ARG A 336 5.77 24.84 -17.81
N THR A 337 6.33 23.67 -17.47
CA THR A 337 7.63 23.24 -18.01
C THR A 337 7.50 21.87 -18.69
N PRO A 338 7.01 21.82 -19.94
CA PRO A 338 6.84 20.57 -20.69
C PRO A 338 8.15 19.76 -20.75
N THR A 339 9.28 20.40 -20.95
CA THR A 339 10.59 19.75 -21.01
C THR A 339 10.96 19.01 -19.72
N LEU A 340 10.61 19.55 -18.55
CA LEU A 340 10.79 18.87 -17.26
C LEU A 340 9.87 17.64 -17.16
N ARG A 341 8.58 17.80 -17.52
CA ARG A 341 7.63 16.66 -17.50
C ARG A 341 8.11 15.53 -18.40
N GLU A 342 8.54 15.87 -19.63
CA GLU A 342 9.00 14.87 -20.60
C GLU A 342 10.30 14.20 -20.17
N ALA A 343 11.25 14.96 -19.58
CA ALA A 343 12.49 14.40 -19.05
C ALA A 343 12.21 13.38 -17.92
N ILE A 344 11.36 13.73 -16.95
CA ILE A 344 10.95 12.83 -15.88
C ILE A 344 10.18 11.64 -16.45
N ALA A 345 9.26 11.87 -17.36
CA ALA A 345 8.47 10.81 -17.99
C ALA A 345 9.36 9.84 -18.78
N HIS A 346 10.35 10.34 -19.52
CA HIS A 346 11.33 9.52 -20.22
C HIS A 346 12.14 8.66 -19.24
N HIS A 347 12.65 9.28 -18.18
CA HIS A 347 13.38 8.57 -17.12
C HIS A 347 12.51 7.45 -16.52
N ASN A 348 11.27 7.76 -16.14
CA ASN A 348 10.35 6.79 -15.54
C ASN A 348 10.01 5.60 -16.47
N ARG A 349 10.00 5.81 -17.78
CA ARG A 349 9.80 4.72 -18.77
C ARG A 349 11.03 3.86 -18.99
N THR A 350 12.22 4.45 -18.88
CA THR A 350 13.48 3.78 -19.23
C THR A 350 14.20 3.17 -18.04
N VAL A 351 13.90 3.65 -16.81
CA VAL A 351 14.52 3.16 -15.58
C VAL A 351 13.45 2.53 -14.68
N ALA A 352 13.55 1.23 -14.45
CA ALA A 352 12.65 0.53 -13.55
C ALA A 352 12.74 1.06 -12.10
N PRO A 353 11.67 1.03 -11.31
CA PRO A 353 11.74 1.33 -9.87
C PRO A 353 12.59 0.29 -9.13
N SER A 354 13.18 0.71 -8.02
CA SER A 354 14.03 -0.12 -7.15
C SER A 354 13.27 -1.09 -6.25
N VAL A 355 11.98 -1.28 -6.48
CA VAL A 355 11.06 -2.08 -5.65
C VAL A 355 10.29 -3.09 -6.50
N THR A 356 11.01 -3.79 -7.38
CA THR A 356 10.43 -4.86 -8.21
C THR A 356 10.04 -6.06 -7.36
N TRP A 357 9.19 -6.94 -7.90
CA TRP A 357 8.84 -8.18 -7.21
C TRP A 357 10.05 -9.09 -6.97
N ASP A 358 11.04 -9.09 -7.86
CA ASP A 358 12.26 -9.90 -7.68
C ASP A 358 13.06 -9.42 -6.47
N ASP A 359 13.23 -8.09 -6.31
CA ASP A 359 13.89 -7.49 -5.14
C ASP A 359 13.12 -7.79 -3.84
N VAL A 360 11.80 -7.67 -3.89
CA VAL A 360 10.93 -7.92 -2.72
C VAL A 360 10.95 -9.40 -2.32
N LEU A 361 10.92 -10.33 -3.28
CA LEU A 361 11.00 -11.77 -3.00
C LEU A 361 12.35 -12.14 -2.39
N ALA A 362 13.47 -11.63 -2.93
CA ALA A 362 14.80 -11.86 -2.40
C ALA A 362 14.89 -11.37 -0.93
N ARG A 363 14.48 -10.11 -0.68
CA ARG A 363 14.46 -9.52 0.67
C ARG A 363 13.51 -10.25 1.61
N THR A 364 12.36 -10.72 1.12
CA THR A 364 11.42 -11.53 1.92
C THR A 364 12.07 -12.84 2.35
N GLY A 365 12.82 -13.49 1.46
CA GLY A 365 13.57 -14.71 1.77
C GLY A 365 14.62 -14.50 2.87
N GLU A 366 15.36 -13.39 2.82
CA GLU A 366 16.34 -13.02 3.86
C GLU A 366 15.66 -12.81 5.23
N ILE A 367 14.52 -12.10 5.23
CA ILE A 367 13.73 -11.85 6.46
C ILE A 367 13.19 -13.18 7.03
N TYR A 368 12.73 -14.10 6.18
CA TYR A 368 12.25 -15.42 6.61
C TYR A 368 13.39 -16.26 7.22
N ALA A 369 14.57 -16.26 6.61
CA ALA A 369 15.75 -16.93 7.14
C ALA A 369 16.17 -16.34 8.51
N ARG A 370 16.05 -15.02 8.68
CA ARG A 370 16.31 -14.36 9.97
C ARG A 370 15.26 -14.74 11.01
N ALA A 371 13.97 -14.82 10.66
CA ALA A 371 12.94 -15.26 11.59
C ALA A 371 13.19 -16.67 12.12
N ALA A 372 13.67 -17.58 11.28
CA ALA A 372 14.08 -18.93 11.71
C ALA A 372 15.23 -18.89 12.71
N LYS A 373 16.25 -18.05 12.49
CA LYS A 373 17.39 -17.87 13.42
C LYS A 373 16.95 -17.28 14.75
N VAL A 374 16.07 -16.28 14.75
CA VAL A 374 15.54 -15.62 15.96
C VAL A 374 14.76 -16.61 16.80
N LEU A 375 13.91 -17.43 16.19
CA LEU A 375 13.17 -18.47 16.90
C LEU A 375 14.10 -19.54 17.49
N ALA A 376 15.07 -20.03 16.72
CA ALA A 376 16.02 -21.01 17.18
C ALA A 376 16.87 -20.52 18.39
N ALA A 377 17.34 -19.27 18.33
CA ALA A 377 18.07 -18.65 19.45
C ALA A 377 17.21 -18.51 20.72
N HIS A 378 15.91 -18.16 20.55
CA HIS A 378 14.98 -18.07 21.67
C HIS A 378 14.73 -19.44 22.34
N THR A 379 14.61 -20.51 21.56
CA THR A 379 14.36 -21.86 22.05
C THR A 379 15.59 -22.42 22.78
N LEU A 380 16.82 -22.05 22.39
CA LEU A 380 18.07 -22.47 23.05
C LEU A 380 18.35 -21.69 24.33
N GLY A 381 17.75 -20.51 24.53
CA GLY A 381 17.93 -19.66 25.71
C GLY A 381 16.89 -19.90 26.81
N GLN A 382 15.90 -20.77 26.59
CA GLN A 382 14.93 -21.25 27.58
C GLN A 382 15.34 -22.59 28.15
#